data_f129e4849bcc0152a284a4d52b88b9af
#
_entry.id   f129e4849bcc0152a284a4d52b88b9af
#
_cell.length_a   1.000
_cell.length_b   1.000
_cell.length_c   1.000
_cell.angle_alpha   90.00
_cell.angle_beta   90.00
_cell.angle_gamma   90.00
#
_symmetry.space_group_name_H-M   'P 1'
#
loop_
_entity.id
_entity.type
_entity.pdbx_description
1 polymer ?
#
loop_
_entity_poly.entity_id
_entity_poly.type
_entity_poly.pdbx_seq_one_letter_code
_entity_poly.pdbx_strand_id
1 'polypeptide(L)'
;MDVVEGLDELREIYGPPSDRSVKKQLSRFDKHCRAFIARSPFLVIASSDPSGRCDASPKGDAPGFVQVLDDETLLIPDRLGNNRVDTIGNLVERPGVGLIFFVPGLNETLRINGRARVITDPALLDPLAVNGKMPRSGILVAAEEIYFHCGKALIRSDLWNPEKQLRKSEFPSLGRILAEQIGGISIEESERYTAEGYRTRLY
;
A
#
# COMPACT_ATOMS: atom_id res chain seq x y z
N MET A 1 -17.43 1.05 29.31
CA MET A 1 -16.33 1.44 28.39
C MET A 1 -16.69 2.82 27.90
N ASP A 2 -15.82 3.78 28.16
CA ASP A 2 -16.05 5.15 27.71
C ASP A 2 -15.61 5.25 26.26
N VAL A 3 -16.54 5.65 25.39
CA VAL A 3 -16.33 5.73 23.93
C VAL A 3 -16.47 7.21 23.56
N VAL A 4 -15.50 7.74 22.80
CA VAL A 4 -15.59 9.08 22.23
C VAL A 4 -16.61 9.05 21.08
N GLU A 5 -17.70 9.79 21.21
CA GLU A 5 -18.82 9.75 20.23
C GLU A 5 -18.85 10.95 19.28
N GLY A 6 -18.06 12.00 19.58
CA GLY A 6 -18.09 13.24 18.79
C GLY A 6 -16.75 13.89 18.56
N LEU A 7 -16.67 14.72 17.51
CA LEU A 7 -15.47 15.48 17.17
C LEU A 7 -15.12 16.54 18.22
N ASP A 8 -16.12 17.10 18.91
CA ASP A 8 -15.91 18.12 19.95
C ASP A 8 -15.21 17.49 21.16
N GLU A 9 -15.70 16.34 21.64
CA GLU A 9 -15.07 15.56 22.70
C GLU A 9 -13.63 15.15 22.32
N LEU A 10 -13.43 14.71 21.06
CA LEU A 10 -12.10 14.41 20.55
C LEU A 10 -11.18 15.63 20.60
N ARG A 11 -11.69 16.83 20.31
CA ARG A 11 -10.92 18.08 20.36
C ARG A 11 -10.62 18.53 21.80
N GLU A 12 -11.47 18.24 22.75
CA GLU A 12 -11.17 18.45 24.18
C GLU A 12 -9.98 17.59 24.64
N ILE A 13 -9.89 16.34 24.18
CA ILE A 13 -8.79 15.43 24.53
C ILE A 13 -7.47 15.82 23.84
N TYR A 14 -7.49 16.16 22.55
CA TYR A 14 -6.27 16.34 21.75
C TYR A 14 -5.93 17.79 21.40
N GLY A 15 -6.85 18.72 21.61
CA GLY A 15 -6.69 20.10 21.15
C GLY A 15 -6.69 20.25 19.62
N PRO A 16 -6.44 21.46 19.11
CA PRO A 16 -6.35 21.71 17.67
C PRO A 16 -5.03 21.16 17.09
N PRO A 17 -5.00 20.82 15.80
CA PRO A 17 -3.77 20.45 15.13
C PRO A 17 -2.80 21.64 15.10
N SER A 18 -1.48 21.37 15.16
CA SER A 18 -0.49 22.43 15.04
C SER A 18 -0.50 23.03 13.63
N ASP A 19 -0.22 24.32 13.50
CA ASP A 19 -0.08 25.03 12.22
C ASP A 19 0.86 24.31 11.25
N ARG A 20 1.98 23.78 11.74
CA ARG A 20 2.95 23.05 10.93
C ARG A 20 2.35 21.76 10.35
N SER A 21 1.51 21.05 11.10
CA SER A 21 0.88 19.81 10.64
C SER A 21 -0.18 20.06 9.56
N VAL A 22 -0.80 21.22 9.56
CA VAL A 22 -1.75 21.64 8.53
C VAL A 22 -1.01 22.17 7.29
N LYS A 23 -0.07 23.09 7.48
CA LYS A 23 0.64 23.79 6.38
C LYS A 23 1.56 22.88 5.55
N LYS A 24 1.96 21.69 6.06
CA LYS A 24 2.78 20.74 5.30
C LYS A 24 2.00 19.95 4.23
N GLN A 25 0.68 19.99 4.26
CA GLN A 25 -0.17 19.32 3.30
C GLN A 25 -0.10 20.04 1.96
N LEU A 26 0.20 19.30 0.91
CA LEU A 26 0.32 19.75 -0.46
C LEU A 26 -0.85 19.18 -1.28
N SER A 27 -1.19 19.85 -2.37
CA SER A 27 -2.11 19.34 -3.41
C SER A 27 -1.37 18.86 -4.67
N ARG A 28 -0.04 19.05 -4.74
CA ARG A 28 0.80 18.71 -5.89
C ARG A 28 2.10 18.06 -5.45
N PHE A 29 2.63 17.16 -6.27
CA PHE A 29 3.91 16.50 -6.04
C PHE A 29 5.06 17.46 -6.20
N ASP A 30 5.71 17.80 -5.10
CA ASP A 30 6.99 18.52 -5.14
C ASP A 30 8.17 17.57 -5.45
N LYS A 31 9.37 18.14 -5.55
CA LYS A 31 10.60 17.37 -5.80
C LYS A 31 10.88 16.31 -4.75
N HIS A 32 10.48 16.53 -3.49
CA HIS A 32 10.73 15.59 -2.38
C HIS A 32 9.76 14.42 -2.44
N CYS A 33 8.48 14.67 -2.71
CA CYS A 33 7.47 13.63 -2.91
C CYS A 33 7.85 12.71 -4.09
N ARG A 34 8.24 13.29 -5.23
CA ARG A 34 8.71 12.54 -6.41
C ARG A 34 9.94 11.70 -6.09
N ALA A 35 10.93 12.27 -5.38
CA ALA A 35 12.14 11.57 -4.99
C ALA A 35 11.88 10.42 -4.00
N PHE A 36 10.89 10.56 -3.12
CA PHE A 36 10.49 9.51 -2.18
C PHE A 36 9.78 8.38 -2.89
N ILE A 37 8.80 8.68 -3.75
CA ILE A 37 8.08 7.68 -4.56
C ILE A 37 9.05 6.88 -5.43
N ALA A 38 10.00 7.55 -6.08
CA ALA A 38 11.01 6.91 -6.93
C ALA A 38 11.94 5.93 -6.17
N ARG A 39 12.05 6.06 -4.85
CA ARG A 39 12.86 5.18 -4.00
C ARG A 39 12.04 4.14 -3.24
N SER A 40 10.72 4.26 -3.25
CA SER A 40 9.84 3.35 -2.52
C SER A 40 9.64 2.05 -3.29
N PRO A 41 10.01 0.90 -2.70
CA PRO A 41 9.69 -0.41 -3.24
C PRO A 41 8.34 -0.94 -2.75
N PHE A 42 7.67 -0.22 -1.83
CA PHE A 42 6.51 -0.75 -1.13
C PHE A 42 5.55 0.37 -0.70
N LEU A 43 4.28 0.09 -0.87
CA LEU A 43 3.20 0.92 -0.35
C LEU A 43 2.04 0.06 0.17
N VAL A 44 1.22 0.64 1.02
CA VAL A 44 -0.10 0.12 1.36
C VAL A 44 -1.15 1.01 0.70
N ILE A 45 -2.12 0.40 0.02
CA ILE A 45 -3.29 1.05 -0.55
C ILE A 45 -4.51 0.70 0.30
N ALA A 46 -5.25 1.72 0.72
CA ALA A 46 -6.50 1.59 1.45
C ALA A 46 -7.67 2.01 0.56
N SER A 47 -8.74 1.24 0.59
CA SER A 47 -9.98 1.48 -0.14
C SER A 47 -11.18 1.06 0.72
N SER A 48 -12.39 1.33 0.26
CA SER A 48 -13.60 0.84 0.93
C SER A 48 -14.67 0.45 -0.08
N ASP A 49 -15.47 -0.56 0.27
CA ASP A 49 -16.64 -0.94 -0.50
C ASP A 49 -17.83 0.04 -0.30
N PRO A 50 -18.92 -0.08 -1.07
CA PRO A 50 -20.10 0.76 -0.91
C PRO A 50 -20.76 0.70 0.48
N SER A 51 -20.58 -0.37 1.23
CA SER A 51 -21.07 -0.51 2.60
C SER A 51 -20.16 0.14 3.65
N GLY A 52 -18.99 0.66 3.24
CA GLY A 52 -18.01 1.27 4.12
C GLY A 52 -17.02 0.28 4.76
N ARG A 53 -17.02 -0.99 4.35
CA ARG A 53 -15.99 -1.95 4.81
C ARG A 53 -14.67 -1.58 4.18
N CYS A 54 -13.66 -1.41 5.03
CA CYS A 54 -12.32 -1.02 4.60
C CYS A 54 -11.49 -2.24 4.15
N ASP A 55 -10.67 -2.00 3.13
CA ASP A 55 -9.63 -2.92 2.65
C ASP A 55 -8.28 -2.21 2.68
N ALA A 56 -7.22 -2.92 3.03
CA ALA A 56 -5.85 -2.46 3.02
C ALA A 56 -4.96 -3.51 2.37
N SER A 57 -4.42 -3.20 1.20
CA SER A 57 -3.62 -4.13 0.40
C SER A 57 -2.17 -3.67 0.26
N PRO A 58 -1.18 -4.57 0.42
CA PRO A 58 0.21 -4.28 0.10
C PRO A 58 0.40 -4.25 -1.43
N LYS A 59 1.23 -3.31 -1.90
CA LYS A 59 1.74 -3.27 -3.27
C LYS A 59 3.26 -3.10 -3.18
N GLY A 60 3.99 -3.91 -3.94
CA GLY A 60 5.44 -3.87 -3.90
C GLY A 60 6.06 -4.37 -5.18
N ASP A 61 7.20 -3.76 -5.53
CA ASP A 61 8.04 -4.10 -6.69
C ASP A 61 9.41 -3.39 -6.52
N ALA A 62 10.26 -3.44 -7.53
CA ALA A 62 11.49 -2.65 -7.54
C ALA A 62 11.22 -1.16 -7.30
N PRO A 63 12.12 -0.42 -6.62
CA PRO A 63 11.97 1.02 -6.43
C PRO A 63 11.66 1.74 -7.75
N GLY A 64 10.71 2.69 -7.71
CA GLY A 64 10.26 3.42 -8.89
C GLY A 64 9.17 2.73 -9.70
N PHE A 65 8.59 1.64 -9.21
CA PHE A 65 7.48 0.96 -9.89
C PHE A 65 6.20 1.80 -9.99
N VAL A 66 6.02 2.76 -9.09
CA VAL A 66 4.94 3.75 -9.17
C VAL A 66 5.43 4.93 -9.99
N GLN A 67 4.72 5.26 -11.06
CA GLN A 67 5.05 6.38 -11.94
C GLN A 67 4.29 7.63 -11.53
N VAL A 68 4.99 8.74 -11.32
CA VAL A 68 4.37 10.07 -11.18
C VAL A 68 4.28 10.66 -12.58
N LEU A 69 3.07 10.75 -13.12
CA LEU A 69 2.82 11.15 -14.51
C LEU A 69 2.89 12.67 -14.70
N ASP A 70 2.35 13.41 -13.73
CA ASP A 70 2.34 14.88 -13.71
C ASP A 70 2.40 15.41 -12.27
N ASP A 71 1.96 16.64 -12.01
CA ASP A 71 2.03 17.25 -10.68
C ASP A 71 0.96 16.72 -9.71
N GLU A 72 -0.07 16.05 -10.19
CA GLU A 72 -1.22 15.61 -9.38
C GLU A 72 -1.54 14.13 -9.58
N THR A 73 -0.94 13.46 -10.60
CA THR A 73 -1.33 12.12 -11.01
C THR A 73 -0.18 11.12 -10.85
N LEU A 74 -0.49 9.96 -10.29
CA LEU A 74 0.41 8.81 -10.28
C LEU A 74 -0.29 7.53 -10.76
N LEU A 75 0.51 6.58 -11.25
CA LEU A 75 0.06 5.29 -11.76
C LEU A 75 0.75 4.14 -11.02
N ILE A 76 -0.05 3.24 -10.45
CA ILE A 76 0.41 2.02 -9.77
C ILE A 76 0.07 0.83 -10.66
N PRO A 77 1.04 0.01 -11.12
CA PRO A 77 0.74 -1.20 -11.86
C PRO A 77 0.07 -2.25 -10.97
N ASP A 78 -0.92 -2.96 -11.50
CA ASP A 78 -1.46 -4.13 -10.82
C ASP A 78 -0.66 -5.37 -11.22
N ARG A 79 0.15 -5.87 -10.29
CA ARG A 79 0.95 -7.09 -10.48
C ARG A 79 0.11 -8.35 -10.23
N LEU A 80 0.58 -9.48 -10.73
CA LEU A 80 -0.09 -10.76 -10.51
C LEU A 80 -0.30 -11.02 -9.01
N GLY A 81 -1.49 -11.50 -8.68
CA GLY A 81 -1.89 -11.83 -7.32
C GLY A 81 -2.83 -13.05 -7.30
N ASN A 82 -3.65 -13.14 -6.26
CA ASN A 82 -4.59 -14.24 -6.05
C ASN A 82 -5.95 -14.06 -6.76
N ASN A 83 -6.11 -13.02 -7.58
CA ASN A 83 -7.32 -12.64 -8.29
C ASN A 83 -8.55 -12.33 -7.39
N ARG A 84 -8.36 -12.09 -6.10
CA ARG A 84 -9.47 -11.59 -5.25
C ARG A 84 -9.96 -10.21 -5.71
N VAL A 85 -9.03 -9.39 -6.19
CA VAL A 85 -9.26 -8.04 -6.75
C VAL A 85 -10.06 -7.09 -5.83
N ASP A 86 -10.00 -7.29 -4.53
CA ASP A 86 -10.80 -6.54 -3.55
C ASP A 86 -10.58 -5.02 -3.71
N THR A 87 -9.32 -4.55 -3.69
CA THR A 87 -8.98 -3.14 -3.90
C THR A 87 -9.50 -2.60 -5.24
N ILE A 88 -9.32 -3.37 -6.34
CA ILE A 88 -9.74 -2.96 -7.69
C ILE A 88 -11.27 -2.88 -7.75
N GLY A 89 -11.97 -3.87 -7.20
CA GLY A 89 -13.43 -3.87 -7.10
C GLY A 89 -13.94 -2.66 -6.34
N ASN A 90 -13.37 -2.38 -5.17
CA ASN A 90 -13.73 -1.20 -4.38
C ASN A 90 -13.56 0.09 -5.18
N LEU A 91 -12.41 0.27 -5.87
CA LEU A 91 -12.11 1.49 -6.62
C LEU A 91 -12.99 1.71 -7.85
N VAL A 92 -13.52 0.64 -8.46
CA VAL A 92 -14.51 0.74 -9.54
C VAL A 92 -15.84 1.33 -9.02
N GLU A 93 -16.24 0.95 -7.82
CA GLU A 93 -17.50 1.39 -7.22
C GLU A 93 -17.33 2.68 -6.39
N ARG A 94 -16.21 2.81 -5.68
CA ARG A 94 -15.86 3.96 -4.82
C ARG A 94 -14.44 4.41 -5.07
N PRO A 95 -14.22 5.55 -5.71
CA PRO A 95 -12.89 5.99 -6.13
C PRO A 95 -12.01 6.53 -5.00
N GLY A 96 -12.50 6.69 -3.78
CA GLY A 96 -11.71 7.17 -2.65
C GLY A 96 -10.57 6.22 -2.29
N VAL A 97 -9.34 6.74 -2.20
CA VAL A 97 -8.14 5.95 -1.95
C VAL A 97 -7.20 6.66 -0.97
N GLY A 98 -6.56 5.88 -0.11
CA GLY A 98 -5.45 6.31 0.73
C GLY A 98 -4.21 5.47 0.44
N LEU A 99 -3.06 6.13 0.29
CA LEU A 99 -1.77 5.49 0.05
C LEU A 99 -0.79 5.85 1.17
N ILE A 100 0.02 4.89 1.57
CA ILE A 100 1.16 5.13 2.44
C ILE A 100 2.40 4.43 1.87
N PHE A 101 3.41 5.21 1.51
CA PHE A 101 4.67 4.76 0.92
C PHE A 101 5.73 4.60 2.00
N PHE A 102 6.58 3.57 1.83
CA PHE A 102 7.69 3.26 2.70
C PHE A 102 8.98 3.15 1.88
N VAL A 103 10.08 3.63 2.47
CA VAL A 103 11.43 3.41 1.95
C VAL A 103 12.23 2.72 3.06
N PRO A 104 12.73 1.50 2.87
CA PRO A 104 13.51 0.80 3.88
C PRO A 104 14.68 1.65 4.37
N GLY A 105 14.81 1.77 5.69
CA GLY A 105 15.83 2.60 6.34
C GLY A 105 15.42 4.06 6.58
N LEU A 106 14.33 4.56 5.99
CA LEU A 106 13.76 5.86 6.33
C LEU A 106 12.58 5.69 7.29
N ASN A 107 12.54 6.48 8.35
CA ASN A 107 11.47 6.41 9.33
C ASN A 107 10.23 7.24 8.92
N GLU A 108 10.42 8.24 8.07
CA GLU A 108 9.32 9.02 7.51
C GLU A 108 8.56 8.17 6.47
N THR A 109 7.25 8.44 6.35
CA THR A 109 6.41 7.88 5.29
C THR A 109 5.77 8.99 4.49
N LEU A 110 5.45 8.73 3.22
CA LEU A 110 4.68 9.66 2.40
C LEU A 110 3.24 9.15 2.32
N ARG A 111 2.28 10.01 2.69
CA ARG A 111 0.85 9.74 2.56
C ARG A 111 0.25 10.53 1.40
N ILE A 112 -0.65 9.87 0.68
CA ILE A 112 -1.40 10.46 -0.42
C ILE A 112 -2.84 10.00 -0.25
N ASN A 113 -3.77 10.95 -0.20
CA ASN A 113 -5.20 10.68 -0.28
C ASN A 113 -5.71 11.27 -1.59
N GLY A 114 -6.72 10.66 -2.19
CA GLY A 114 -7.27 11.14 -3.45
C GLY A 114 -8.31 10.21 -4.04
N ARG A 115 -8.46 10.28 -5.35
CA ARG A 115 -9.42 9.48 -6.11
C ARG A 115 -8.71 8.64 -7.14
N ALA A 116 -9.11 7.38 -7.27
CA ALA A 116 -8.48 6.45 -8.17
C ALA A 116 -9.45 5.94 -9.24
N ARG A 117 -8.89 5.57 -10.38
CA ARG A 117 -9.57 4.84 -11.46
C ARG A 117 -8.74 3.63 -11.85
N VAL A 118 -9.40 2.54 -12.17
CA VAL A 118 -8.75 1.37 -12.75
C VAL A 118 -8.66 1.56 -14.26
N ILE A 119 -7.48 1.42 -14.82
CA ILE A 119 -7.21 1.61 -16.25
C ILE A 119 -6.61 0.35 -16.88
N THR A 120 -6.86 0.18 -18.18
CA THR A 120 -6.29 -0.89 -19.00
C THR A 120 -5.63 -0.36 -20.27
N ASP A 121 -5.31 0.94 -20.32
CA ASP A 121 -4.69 1.60 -21.46
C ASP A 121 -3.27 1.09 -21.70
N PRO A 122 -2.99 0.41 -22.83
CA PRO A 122 -1.66 -0.11 -23.12
C PRO A 122 -0.57 0.97 -23.20
N ALA A 123 -0.91 2.17 -23.66
CA ALA A 123 0.07 3.25 -23.76
C ALA A 123 0.64 3.67 -22.40
N LEU A 124 -0.15 3.54 -21.35
CA LEU A 124 0.26 3.83 -19.97
C LEU A 124 0.86 2.60 -19.26
N LEU A 125 0.45 1.39 -19.66
CA LEU A 125 0.86 0.16 -18.99
C LEU A 125 2.13 -0.48 -19.57
N ASP A 126 2.39 -0.32 -20.86
CA ASP A 126 3.56 -0.89 -21.56
C ASP A 126 4.90 -0.46 -20.91
N PRO A 127 5.11 0.82 -20.52
CA PRO A 127 6.32 1.24 -19.84
C PRO A 127 6.53 0.58 -18.46
N LEU A 128 5.48 -0.03 -17.90
CA LEU A 128 5.49 -0.72 -16.61
C LEU A 128 5.69 -2.23 -16.73
N ALA A 129 5.96 -2.73 -17.95
CA ALA A 129 6.23 -4.14 -18.20
C ALA A 129 7.48 -4.61 -17.46
N VAL A 130 7.42 -5.82 -16.88
CA VAL A 130 8.56 -6.50 -16.26
C VAL A 130 8.75 -7.85 -16.93
N ASN A 131 9.98 -8.17 -17.33
CA ASN A 131 10.29 -9.41 -18.06
C ASN A 131 9.42 -9.62 -19.31
N GLY A 132 9.08 -8.54 -20.02
CA GLY A 132 8.22 -8.57 -21.20
C GLY A 132 6.72 -8.79 -20.89
N LYS A 133 6.30 -8.79 -19.63
CA LYS A 133 4.91 -8.94 -19.24
C LYS A 133 4.34 -7.59 -18.79
N MET A 134 3.40 -7.08 -19.56
CA MET A 134 2.64 -5.88 -19.23
C MET A 134 1.64 -6.16 -18.09
N PRO A 135 1.43 -5.23 -17.14
CA PRO A 135 0.33 -5.34 -16.17
C PRO A 135 -1.02 -5.45 -16.87
N ARG A 136 -1.95 -6.24 -16.30
CA ARG A 136 -3.31 -6.35 -16.86
C ARG A 136 -4.12 -5.07 -16.68
N SER A 137 -3.83 -4.33 -15.63
CA SER A 137 -4.46 -3.05 -15.31
C SER A 137 -3.51 -2.19 -14.49
N GLY A 138 -3.88 -0.94 -14.28
CA GLY A 138 -3.21 -0.01 -13.39
C GLY A 138 -4.22 0.80 -12.59
N ILE A 139 -3.78 1.30 -11.47
CA ILE A 139 -4.54 2.20 -10.60
C ILE A 139 -4.01 3.62 -10.84
N LEU A 140 -4.78 4.42 -11.57
CA LEU A 140 -4.49 5.83 -11.83
C LEU A 140 -5.09 6.66 -10.69
N VAL A 141 -4.23 7.36 -9.94
CA VAL A 141 -4.62 8.13 -8.75
C VAL A 141 -4.44 9.61 -9.01
N ALA A 142 -5.52 10.37 -8.89
CA ALA A 142 -5.50 11.82 -8.77
C ALA A 142 -5.34 12.17 -7.28
N ALA A 143 -4.20 12.76 -6.93
CA ALA A 143 -3.87 13.11 -5.56
C ALA A 143 -4.57 14.42 -5.15
N GLU A 144 -5.21 14.41 -3.99
CA GLU A 144 -5.89 15.59 -3.40
C GLU A 144 -5.13 16.11 -2.19
N GLU A 145 -4.51 15.20 -1.42
CA GLU A 145 -3.71 15.52 -0.24
C GLU A 145 -2.41 14.73 -0.26
N ILE A 146 -1.29 15.41 -0.12
CA ILE A 146 0.05 14.82 -0.15
C ILE A 146 0.85 15.37 1.02
N TYR A 147 1.37 14.51 1.90
CA TYR A 147 2.20 14.97 3.01
C TYR A 147 3.08 13.89 3.61
N PHE A 148 4.25 14.31 4.07
CA PHE A 148 5.12 13.45 4.85
C PHE A 148 4.56 13.24 6.26
N HIS A 149 4.55 12.00 6.70
CA HIS A 149 4.24 11.61 8.07
C HIS A 149 5.54 11.45 8.87
N CYS A 150 5.52 11.86 10.14
CA CYS A 150 6.69 11.77 11.00
C CYS A 150 7.07 10.31 11.30
N GLY A 151 8.35 10.08 11.52
CA GLY A 151 8.92 8.76 11.79
C GLY A 151 8.61 8.14 13.15
N LYS A 152 7.83 8.80 14.02
CA LYS A 152 7.63 8.36 15.42
C LYS A 152 7.13 6.92 15.55
N ALA A 153 6.26 6.47 14.66
CA ALA A 153 5.71 5.11 14.73
C ALA A 153 6.80 4.07 14.40
N LEU A 154 7.56 4.31 13.32
CA LEU A 154 8.64 3.42 12.89
C LEU A 154 9.81 3.42 13.87
N ILE A 155 10.12 4.57 14.47
CA ILE A 155 11.14 4.69 15.52
C ILE A 155 10.71 3.90 16.77
N ARG A 156 9.47 4.07 17.25
CA ARG A 156 8.99 3.33 18.43
C ARG A 156 8.92 1.82 18.23
N SER A 157 8.58 1.38 17.02
CA SER A 157 8.52 -0.05 16.68
C SER A 157 9.89 -0.63 16.33
N ASP A 158 10.92 0.22 16.16
CA ASP A 158 12.26 -0.20 15.72
C ASP A 158 12.21 -1.06 14.43
N LEU A 159 11.27 -0.71 13.53
CA LEU A 159 10.86 -1.55 12.39
C LEU A 159 12.00 -1.91 11.46
N TRP A 160 12.97 -1.01 11.26
CA TRP A 160 14.08 -1.20 10.32
C TRP A 160 15.31 -1.84 10.96
N ASN A 161 15.28 -2.13 12.26
CA ASN A 161 16.41 -2.75 12.94
C ASN A 161 16.57 -4.22 12.51
N PRO A 162 17.67 -4.61 11.85
CA PRO A 162 17.88 -5.98 11.41
C PRO A 162 17.96 -6.99 12.56
N GLU A 163 18.35 -6.53 13.77
CA GLU A 163 18.43 -7.39 14.96
C GLU A 163 17.03 -7.78 15.50
N LYS A 164 15.99 -7.04 15.10
CA LYS A 164 14.59 -7.32 15.46
C LYS A 164 13.87 -8.22 14.46
N GLN A 165 14.53 -8.58 13.35
CA GLN A 165 13.92 -9.45 12.35
C GLN A 165 13.78 -10.87 12.88
N LEU A 166 12.57 -11.42 12.78
CA LEU A 166 12.32 -12.82 13.12
C LEU A 166 13.04 -13.75 12.15
N ARG A 167 13.60 -14.82 12.70
CA ARG A 167 14.07 -15.93 11.87
C ARG A 167 12.88 -16.66 11.30
N LYS A 168 12.97 -17.16 10.06
CA LYS A 168 11.89 -17.90 9.40
C LYS A 168 11.36 -19.09 10.23
N SER A 169 12.20 -19.69 11.08
CA SER A 169 11.83 -20.79 11.96
C SER A 169 10.98 -20.39 13.17
N GLU A 170 10.90 -19.10 13.50
CA GLU A 170 10.18 -18.59 14.69
C GLU A 170 8.71 -18.29 14.40
N PHE A 171 8.28 -18.42 13.13
CA PHE A 171 6.89 -18.24 12.73
C PHE A 171 6.50 -19.30 11.69
N PRO A 172 5.29 -19.88 11.76
CA PRO A 172 4.86 -20.87 10.78
C PRO A 172 4.84 -20.30 9.37
N SER A 173 5.16 -21.14 8.38
CA SER A 173 5.07 -20.77 6.96
C SER A 173 3.64 -20.44 6.55
N LEU A 174 3.46 -19.59 5.53
CA LEU A 174 2.13 -19.31 5.00
C LEU A 174 1.44 -20.61 4.52
N GLY A 175 2.17 -21.53 3.91
CA GLY A 175 1.63 -22.83 3.49
C GLY A 175 1.05 -23.63 4.65
N ARG A 176 1.76 -23.68 5.77
CA ARG A 176 1.26 -24.32 7.00
C ARG A 176 0.01 -23.63 7.55
N ILE A 177 0.04 -22.30 7.65
CA ILE A 177 -1.10 -21.51 8.13
C ILE A 177 -2.35 -21.79 7.29
N LEU A 178 -2.22 -21.78 5.96
CA LEU A 178 -3.35 -22.03 5.05
C LEU A 178 -3.87 -23.47 5.15
N ALA A 179 -2.99 -24.46 5.28
CA ALA A 179 -3.41 -25.86 5.46
C ALA A 179 -4.22 -26.03 6.75
N GLU A 180 -3.80 -25.41 7.86
CA GLU A 180 -4.48 -25.48 9.15
C GLU A 180 -5.81 -24.68 9.17
N GLN A 181 -5.90 -23.54 8.46
CA GLN A 181 -7.11 -22.71 8.43
C GLN A 181 -8.18 -23.20 7.45
N ILE A 182 -7.78 -23.72 6.29
CA ILE A 182 -8.71 -24.14 5.23
C ILE A 182 -9.06 -25.61 5.36
N GLY A 183 -8.08 -26.47 5.75
CA GLY A 183 -8.22 -27.91 5.77
C GLY A 183 -8.20 -28.53 4.37
N GLY A 184 -8.28 -29.87 4.32
CA GLY A 184 -8.41 -30.62 3.06
C GLY A 184 -7.13 -30.74 2.22
N ILE A 185 -6.01 -30.22 2.69
CA ILE A 185 -4.69 -30.30 2.04
C ILE A 185 -3.62 -30.57 3.11
N SER A 186 -2.61 -31.35 2.80
CA SER A 186 -1.48 -31.55 3.72
C SER A 186 -0.61 -30.30 3.84
N ILE A 187 0.10 -30.19 4.97
CA ILE A 187 1.02 -29.07 5.20
C ILE A 187 2.09 -29.06 4.10
N GLU A 188 2.69 -30.22 3.80
CA GLU A 188 3.76 -30.35 2.80
C GLU A 188 3.29 -29.94 1.41
N GLU A 189 2.08 -30.30 1.03
CA GLU A 189 1.51 -29.93 -0.27
C GLU A 189 1.22 -28.44 -0.34
N SER A 190 0.65 -27.85 0.72
CA SER A 190 0.37 -26.42 0.81
C SER A 190 1.65 -25.57 0.79
N GLU A 191 2.70 -26.02 1.49
CA GLU A 191 4.02 -25.35 1.48
C GLU A 191 4.65 -25.40 0.08
N ARG A 192 4.61 -26.55 -0.59
CA ARG A 192 5.10 -26.70 -1.95
C ARG A 192 4.36 -25.78 -2.92
N TYR A 193 3.02 -25.73 -2.85
CA TYR A 193 2.20 -24.85 -3.68
C TYR A 193 2.52 -23.37 -3.47
N THR A 194 2.71 -22.97 -2.21
CA THR A 194 3.07 -21.58 -1.83
C THR A 194 4.46 -21.22 -2.36
N ALA A 195 5.45 -22.09 -2.16
CA ALA A 195 6.81 -21.87 -2.64
C ALA A 195 6.87 -21.78 -4.18
N GLU A 196 6.14 -22.65 -4.87
CA GLU A 196 6.03 -22.63 -6.34
C GLU A 196 5.40 -21.30 -6.81
N GLY A 197 4.35 -20.82 -6.11
CA GLY A 197 3.72 -19.53 -6.40
C GLY A 197 4.69 -18.35 -6.30
N TYR A 198 5.51 -18.31 -5.26
CA TYR A 198 6.53 -17.28 -5.10
C TYR A 198 7.64 -17.36 -6.14
N ARG A 199 7.97 -18.55 -6.63
CA ARG A 199 8.99 -18.73 -7.65
C ARG A 199 8.52 -18.37 -9.07
N THR A 200 7.26 -18.63 -9.40
CA THR A 200 6.79 -18.62 -10.81
C THR A 200 5.73 -17.56 -11.12
N ARG A 201 5.11 -16.94 -10.12
CA ARG A 201 3.95 -16.06 -10.27
C ARG A 201 4.13 -14.69 -9.63
N LEU A 202 5.36 -14.18 -9.57
CA LEU A 202 5.61 -12.79 -9.14
C LEU A 202 5.24 -11.77 -10.24
N TYR A 203 5.40 -12.19 -11.53
CA TYR A 203 5.09 -11.39 -12.71
C TYR A 203 4.34 -12.22 -13.76
#